data_8bee66a3477d115c64ffd5d0cc065b84
#
_entry.id   8bee66a3477d115c64ffd5d0cc065b84
#
_cell.length_a   1.000
_cell.length_b   1.000
_cell.length_c   1.000
_cell.angle_alpha   90.00
_cell.angle_beta   90.00
_cell.angle_gamma   90.00
#
_symmetry.space_group_name_H-M   'P 1'
#
loop_
_entity.id
_entity.type
_entity.pdbx_description
1 polymer ?
#
loop_
_entity_poly.entity_id
_entity_poly.type
_entity_poly.pdbx_seq_one_letter_code
_entity_poly.pdbx_strand_id
1 'polypeptide(L)'
;MTKQLDNDDLFIEAWSQFSEQITSDDDAADAIFQSMLHDNEIDCGCSRPQILRDPGARSFLCVSCKREVWFTAGSLFAGVSRLRAWMAAIWFKEWGVAVSSLKLSRLLGIAQSTALNINKKVAIAIVNQMDEGAIEVDSRRFSDAIIKRSRQTPADEHPRAELSEKPEAANHADDGMTLIGGNNCSSILLTASSRQLAISMAVAGAIAFIRKYFHGVSHKYLQVYIGAFWCHSDRRTWSQGTLLKACLKHPPISYLDLLHYNVPAVRMMLT
;
A
#
# COMPACT_ATOMS: atom_id res chain seq x y z
N MET A 1 1.31 6.26 -30.29
CA MET A 1 1.06 4.99 -29.59
C MET A 1 2.25 4.74 -28.69
N THR A 2 2.18 5.08 -27.43
CA THR A 2 3.20 4.75 -26.42
C THR A 2 3.09 3.25 -26.13
N LYS A 3 4.15 2.50 -26.47
CA LYS A 3 4.28 1.08 -26.19
C LYS A 3 4.21 0.92 -24.66
N GLN A 4 3.18 0.27 -24.15
CA GLN A 4 3.08 -0.04 -22.72
C GLN A 4 4.19 -1.02 -22.41
N LEU A 5 5.23 -0.56 -21.70
CA LEU A 5 6.35 -1.40 -21.27
C LEU A 5 5.81 -2.55 -20.39
N ASP A 6 6.32 -3.75 -20.59
CA ASP A 6 5.98 -4.85 -19.69
C ASP A 6 6.57 -4.57 -18.29
N ASN A 7 5.96 -5.14 -17.25
CA ASN A 7 6.41 -4.95 -15.86
C ASN A 7 7.87 -5.38 -15.65
N ASP A 8 8.37 -6.32 -16.44
CA ASP A 8 9.76 -6.77 -16.33
C ASP A 8 10.73 -5.75 -16.94
N ASP A 9 10.38 -5.10 -18.05
CA ASP A 9 11.16 -4.02 -18.65
C ASP A 9 11.21 -2.81 -17.70
N LEU A 10 10.06 -2.41 -17.14
CA LEU A 10 9.98 -1.34 -16.13
C LEU A 10 10.78 -1.69 -14.87
N PHE A 11 10.77 -2.95 -14.47
CA PHE A 11 11.54 -3.41 -13.31
C PHE A 11 13.05 -3.26 -13.56
N ILE A 12 13.54 -3.68 -14.73
CA ILE A 12 14.96 -3.58 -15.09
C ILE A 12 15.39 -2.11 -15.12
N GLU A 13 14.61 -1.26 -15.75
CA GLU A 13 14.89 0.18 -15.82
C GLU A 13 14.89 0.82 -14.43
N ALA A 14 13.84 0.58 -13.62
CA ALA A 14 13.73 1.12 -12.27
C ALA A 14 14.88 0.64 -11.38
N TRP A 15 15.31 -0.62 -11.52
CA TRP A 15 16.43 -1.14 -10.76
C TRP A 15 17.77 -0.55 -11.18
N SER A 16 18.01 -0.40 -12.49
CA SER A 16 19.24 0.23 -12.99
C SER A 16 19.38 1.64 -12.43
N GLN A 17 18.36 2.46 -12.58
CA GLN A 17 18.37 3.84 -12.08
C GLN A 17 18.52 3.91 -10.55
N PHE A 18 17.82 3.04 -9.81
CA PHE A 18 17.98 2.97 -8.36
C PHE A 18 19.41 2.61 -7.96
N SER A 19 19.99 1.59 -8.59
CA SER A 19 21.32 1.08 -8.25
C SER A 19 22.43 2.06 -8.56
N GLU A 20 22.24 2.92 -9.56
CA GLU A 20 23.18 4.00 -9.91
C GLU A 20 23.11 5.15 -8.90
N GLN A 21 21.92 5.45 -8.37
CA GLN A 21 21.72 6.61 -7.49
C GLN A 21 21.90 6.27 -6.00
N ILE A 22 21.51 5.05 -5.60
CA ILE A 22 21.51 4.64 -4.19
C ILE A 22 22.25 3.31 -4.06
N THR A 23 23.56 3.40 -3.86
CA THR A 23 24.46 2.24 -3.79
C THR A 23 24.58 1.67 -2.38
N SER A 24 24.38 2.53 -1.36
CA SER A 24 24.60 2.23 0.06
C SER A 24 23.45 2.71 0.95
N ASP A 25 23.49 2.36 2.23
CA ASP A 25 22.60 2.92 3.26
C ASP A 25 22.90 4.40 3.52
N ASP A 26 24.12 4.83 3.29
CA ASP A 26 24.56 6.23 3.44
C ASP A 26 23.97 7.08 2.32
N ASP A 27 24.01 6.62 1.05
CA ASP A 27 23.33 7.29 -0.06
C ASP A 27 21.81 7.39 0.17
N ALA A 28 21.23 6.34 0.75
CA ALA A 28 19.81 6.35 1.11
C ALA A 28 19.52 7.39 2.21
N ALA A 29 20.40 7.53 3.20
CA ALA A 29 20.27 8.57 4.22
C ALA A 29 20.40 9.98 3.63
N ASP A 30 21.31 10.16 2.69
CA ASP A 30 21.50 11.44 1.98
C ASP A 30 20.28 11.79 1.13
N ALA A 31 19.72 10.83 0.39
CA ALA A 31 18.52 11.05 -0.41
C ALA A 31 17.28 11.42 0.45
N ILE A 32 17.09 10.77 1.59
CA ILE A 32 16.04 11.10 2.56
C ILE A 32 16.26 12.52 3.09
N PHE A 33 17.47 12.84 3.52
CA PHE A 33 17.79 14.15 4.07
C PHE A 33 17.57 15.27 3.05
N GLN A 34 17.98 15.07 1.80
CA GLN A 34 17.75 16.04 0.71
C GLN A 34 16.25 16.24 0.43
N SER A 35 15.45 15.17 0.46
CA SER A 35 13.99 15.29 0.33
C SER A 35 13.39 16.16 1.43
N MET A 36 13.81 15.96 2.68
CA MET A 36 13.34 16.76 3.81
C MET A 36 13.79 18.22 3.75
N LEU A 37 15.03 18.47 3.28
CA LEU A 37 15.52 19.84 3.06
C LEU A 37 14.68 20.56 2.01
N HIS A 38 14.40 19.90 0.89
CA HIS A 38 13.62 20.48 -0.19
C HIS A 38 12.20 20.87 0.27
N ASP A 39 11.61 20.09 1.15
CA ASP A 39 10.26 20.31 1.66
C ASP A 39 10.21 21.21 2.90
N ASN A 40 11.35 21.73 3.38
CA ASN A 40 11.49 22.48 4.63
C ASN A 40 10.94 21.72 5.86
N GLU A 41 11.04 20.40 5.87
CA GLU A 41 10.54 19.52 6.96
C GLU A 41 11.60 19.28 8.04
N ILE A 42 12.79 19.90 7.92
CA ILE A 42 13.84 19.79 8.93
C ILE A 42 13.59 20.82 10.02
N ASP A 43 13.20 20.32 11.18
CA ASP A 43 12.90 21.13 12.35
C ASP A 43 13.76 20.75 13.54
N CYS A 44 14.52 21.71 14.07
CA CYS A 44 15.19 21.64 15.35
C CYS A 44 14.54 22.56 16.42
N GLY A 45 13.44 23.21 16.08
CA GLY A 45 12.78 24.25 16.89
C GLY A 45 13.38 25.66 16.72
N CYS A 46 14.31 25.85 15.78
CA CYS A 46 14.87 27.17 15.45
C CYS A 46 14.17 27.76 14.23
N SER A 47 13.92 29.08 14.23
CA SER A 47 13.32 29.77 13.09
C SER A 47 14.20 29.69 11.79
N ARG A 48 15.51 29.52 11.95
CA ARG A 48 16.45 29.34 10.85
C ARG A 48 17.54 28.38 11.28
N PRO A 49 17.40 27.06 11.08
CA PRO A 49 18.41 26.09 11.44
C PRO A 49 19.65 26.25 10.55
N GLN A 50 20.82 26.36 11.17
CA GLN A 50 22.10 26.20 10.48
C GLN A 50 22.53 24.74 10.68
N ILE A 51 22.59 24.00 9.60
CA ILE A 51 22.75 22.54 9.62
C ILE A 51 24.21 22.19 9.35
N LEU A 52 24.81 21.43 10.26
CA LEU A 52 26.08 20.74 10.06
C LEU A 52 25.79 19.24 10.06
N ARG A 53 26.09 18.57 8.96
CA ARG A 53 25.85 17.13 8.80
C ARG A 53 26.98 16.51 7.98
N ASP A 54 27.48 15.37 8.45
CA ASP A 54 28.39 14.54 7.68
C ASP A 54 27.63 13.74 6.61
N PRO A 55 28.20 13.49 5.43
CA PRO A 55 27.61 12.62 4.42
C PRO A 55 27.26 11.24 5.01
N GLY A 56 26.09 10.70 4.67
CA GLY A 56 25.61 9.41 5.18
C GLY A 56 25.09 9.42 6.62
N ALA A 57 25.36 10.46 7.41
CA ALA A 57 24.87 10.56 8.78
C ALA A 57 23.33 10.62 8.82
N ARG A 58 22.73 10.00 9.84
CA ARG A 58 21.27 9.99 10.07
C ARG A 58 20.79 11.07 11.04
N SER A 59 21.74 11.86 11.53
CA SER A 59 21.50 13.04 12.34
C SER A 59 22.22 14.23 11.76
N PHE A 60 21.83 15.40 12.20
CA PHE A 60 22.55 16.65 11.95
C PHE A 60 22.65 17.45 13.26
N LEU A 61 23.68 18.27 13.33
CA LEU A 61 23.84 19.24 14.42
C LEU A 61 23.28 20.60 13.95
N CYS A 62 22.34 21.14 14.69
CA CYS A 62 21.95 22.53 14.51
C CYS A 62 22.96 23.45 15.19
N VAL A 63 23.71 24.21 14.41
CA VAL A 63 24.73 25.11 14.93
C VAL A 63 24.15 26.22 15.82
N SER A 64 22.90 26.62 15.56
CA SER A 64 22.21 27.69 16.28
C SER A 64 21.81 27.27 17.70
N CYS A 65 21.21 26.08 17.88
CA CYS A 65 20.74 25.61 19.20
C CYS A 65 21.61 24.49 19.81
N LYS A 66 22.64 24.03 19.09
CA LYS A 66 23.57 22.96 19.49
C LYS A 66 22.87 21.61 19.73
N ARG A 67 21.65 21.40 19.19
CA ARG A 67 20.97 20.12 19.26
C ARG A 67 21.40 19.22 18.13
N GLU A 68 21.62 17.95 18.46
CA GLU A 68 21.67 16.87 17.49
C GLU A 68 20.24 16.40 17.21
N VAL A 69 19.86 16.35 15.93
CA VAL A 69 18.51 15.97 15.47
C VAL A 69 18.61 14.77 14.56
N TRP A 70 17.94 13.69 14.94
CA TRP A 70 17.81 12.50 14.14
C TRP A 70 16.61 12.71 13.19
N PHE A 71 16.90 13.02 11.93
CA PHE A 71 15.85 13.38 10.96
C PHE A 71 14.90 12.22 10.62
N THR A 72 15.29 10.98 10.86
CA THR A 72 14.40 9.82 10.71
C THR A 72 13.54 9.56 11.96
N ALA A 73 13.81 10.23 13.09
CA ALA A 73 13.02 10.07 14.31
C ALA A 73 11.57 10.53 14.07
N GLY A 74 10.62 9.76 14.59
CA GLY A 74 9.19 10.06 14.39
C GLY A 74 8.61 9.63 13.05
N SER A 75 9.43 9.20 12.09
CA SER A 75 9.01 8.70 10.78
C SER A 75 8.97 7.18 10.71
N LEU A 76 8.48 6.65 9.59
CA LEU A 76 8.50 5.21 9.31
C LEU A 76 9.92 4.62 9.31
N PHE A 77 10.93 5.46 9.15
CA PHE A 77 12.36 5.09 9.14
C PHE A 77 13.01 5.08 10.53
N ALA A 78 12.28 5.38 11.59
CA ALA A 78 12.85 5.38 12.94
C ALA A 78 13.41 4.00 13.32
N GLY A 79 14.66 3.95 13.76
CA GLY A 79 15.36 2.72 14.16
C GLY A 79 15.67 1.74 13.02
N VAL A 80 15.50 2.14 11.76
CA VAL A 80 15.78 1.30 10.59
C VAL A 80 17.28 1.21 10.35
N SER A 81 17.81 0.00 10.27
CA SER A 81 19.24 -0.24 10.00
C SER A 81 19.57 -0.26 8.50
N ARG A 82 18.64 -0.72 7.66
CA ARG A 82 18.85 -0.94 6.21
C ARG A 82 18.02 0.02 5.36
N LEU A 83 18.39 1.30 5.35
CA LEU A 83 17.67 2.36 4.64
C LEU A 83 17.58 2.11 3.14
N ARG A 84 18.64 1.58 2.52
CA ARG A 84 18.65 1.24 1.10
C ARG A 84 17.53 0.27 0.73
N ALA A 85 17.25 -0.71 1.60
CA ALA A 85 16.17 -1.66 1.34
C ALA A 85 14.77 -1.03 1.39
N TRP A 86 14.58 -0.07 2.28
CA TRP A 86 13.33 0.70 2.35
C TRP A 86 13.18 1.62 1.15
N MET A 87 14.24 2.33 0.79
CA MET A 87 14.24 3.19 -0.40
C MET A 87 13.95 2.40 -1.67
N ALA A 88 14.52 1.19 -1.84
CA ALA A 88 14.21 0.33 -2.97
C ALA A 88 12.73 -0.07 -3.02
N ALA A 89 12.13 -0.43 -1.87
CA ALA A 89 10.72 -0.79 -1.80
C ALA A 89 9.79 0.38 -2.17
N ILE A 90 10.14 1.60 -1.74
CA ILE A 90 9.42 2.83 -2.08
C ILE A 90 9.62 3.16 -3.56
N TRP A 91 10.85 3.15 -4.04
CA TRP A 91 11.22 3.42 -5.42
C TRP A 91 10.43 2.56 -6.42
N PHE A 92 10.43 1.24 -6.25
CA PHE A 92 9.66 0.36 -7.13
C PHE A 92 8.17 0.70 -7.15
N LYS A 93 7.59 1.04 -6.00
CA LYS A 93 6.18 1.42 -5.94
C LYS A 93 5.92 2.74 -6.67
N GLU A 94 6.79 3.74 -6.50
CA GLU A 94 6.71 5.02 -7.21
C GLU A 94 6.92 4.86 -8.73
N TRP A 95 7.67 3.84 -9.15
CA TRP A 95 7.78 3.45 -10.55
C TRP A 95 6.57 2.64 -11.05
N GLY A 96 5.63 2.29 -10.19
CA GLY A 96 4.49 1.43 -10.53
C GLY A 96 4.89 -0.02 -10.76
N VAL A 97 6.04 -0.43 -10.25
CA VAL A 97 6.54 -1.79 -10.37
C VAL A 97 6.12 -2.60 -9.15
N ALA A 98 5.32 -3.63 -9.37
CA ALA A 98 4.95 -4.55 -8.31
C ALA A 98 6.08 -5.57 -8.07
N VAL A 99 6.70 -5.50 -6.89
CA VAL A 99 7.79 -6.40 -6.49
C VAL A 99 7.39 -7.23 -5.28
N SER A 100 7.43 -8.55 -5.43
CA SER A 100 7.18 -9.47 -4.32
C SER A 100 8.31 -9.41 -3.28
N SER A 101 8.00 -9.78 -2.03
CA SER A 101 9.01 -9.84 -0.96
C SER A 101 10.15 -10.82 -1.29
N LEU A 102 9.87 -11.90 -2.02
CA LEU A 102 10.88 -12.84 -2.46
C LEU A 102 11.83 -12.21 -3.50
N LYS A 103 11.27 -11.50 -4.50
CA LYS A 103 12.09 -10.81 -5.53
C LYS A 103 12.92 -9.71 -4.86
N LEU A 104 12.33 -8.91 -3.97
CA LEU A 104 13.02 -7.86 -3.23
C LEU A 104 14.13 -8.40 -2.32
N SER A 105 13.90 -9.52 -1.62
CA SER A 105 14.88 -10.14 -0.74
C SER A 105 16.11 -10.63 -1.49
N ARG A 106 15.90 -11.28 -2.66
CA ARG A 106 16.98 -11.76 -3.52
C ARG A 106 17.80 -10.62 -4.10
N LEU A 107 17.13 -9.55 -4.54
CA LEU A 107 17.76 -8.40 -5.15
C LEU A 107 18.68 -7.64 -4.17
N LEU A 108 18.30 -7.56 -2.91
CA LEU A 108 18.99 -6.79 -1.86
C LEU A 108 19.82 -7.64 -0.90
N GLY A 109 19.82 -8.96 -1.06
CA GLY A 109 20.53 -9.86 -0.13
C GLY A 109 20.02 -9.80 1.31
N ILE A 110 18.70 -9.56 1.52
CA ILE A 110 18.08 -9.52 2.85
C ILE A 110 17.15 -10.70 3.07
N ALA A 111 16.82 -11.01 4.33
CA ALA A 111 15.85 -12.07 4.63
C ALA A 111 14.47 -11.74 4.03
N GLN A 112 13.77 -12.76 3.51
CA GLN A 112 12.43 -12.60 2.93
C GLN A 112 11.42 -12.02 3.94
N SER A 113 11.53 -12.41 5.21
CA SER A 113 10.70 -11.84 6.29
C SER A 113 10.92 -10.33 6.47
N THR A 114 12.16 -9.88 6.36
CA THR A 114 12.52 -8.45 6.39
C THR A 114 11.90 -7.72 5.19
N ALA A 115 12.07 -8.24 3.98
CA ALA A 115 11.48 -7.67 2.77
C ALA A 115 9.93 -7.62 2.84
N LEU A 116 9.31 -8.67 3.40
CA LEU A 116 7.86 -8.72 3.62
C LEU A 116 7.39 -7.64 4.59
N ASN A 117 8.12 -7.45 5.71
CA ASN A 117 7.78 -6.43 6.70
C ASN A 117 7.95 -5.02 6.13
N ILE A 118 9.00 -4.76 5.36
CA ILE A 118 9.19 -3.49 4.66
C ILE A 118 8.01 -3.22 3.73
N ASN A 119 7.67 -4.17 2.85
CA ASN A 119 6.56 -4.03 1.92
C ASN A 119 5.22 -3.77 2.61
N LYS A 120 4.96 -4.45 3.75
CA LYS A 120 3.73 -4.23 4.54
C LYS A 120 3.70 -2.84 5.16
N LYS A 121 4.79 -2.41 5.79
CA LYS A 121 4.85 -1.10 6.46
C LYS A 121 4.71 0.04 5.46
N VAL A 122 5.39 -0.03 4.31
CA VAL A 122 5.24 0.95 3.23
C VAL A 122 3.80 0.96 2.71
N ALA A 123 3.17 -0.20 2.54
CA ALA A 123 1.78 -0.26 2.07
C ALA A 123 0.78 0.24 3.14
N ILE A 124 1.06 0.10 4.43
CA ILE A 124 0.25 0.73 5.49
C ILE A 124 0.34 2.26 5.40
N ALA A 125 1.53 2.81 5.15
CA ALA A 125 1.67 4.24 4.91
C ALA A 125 0.83 4.73 3.71
N ILE A 126 0.73 3.92 2.64
CA ILE A 126 -0.17 4.20 1.50
C ILE A 126 -1.64 4.17 1.94
N VAL A 127 -2.05 3.12 2.67
CA VAL A 127 -3.44 2.96 3.14
C VAL A 127 -3.87 4.13 4.01
N ASN A 128 -2.96 4.67 4.83
CA ASN A 128 -3.24 5.80 5.70
C ASN A 128 -3.38 7.15 4.95
N GLN A 129 -3.03 7.18 3.66
CA GLN A 129 -3.32 8.32 2.78
C GLN A 129 -4.69 8.22 2.08
N MET A 130 -5.42 7.11 2.25
CA MET A 130 -6.78 7.00 1.73
C MET A 130 -7.70 7.97 2.48
N ASP A 131 -8.23 8.94 1.76
CA ASP A 131 -9.11 9.97 2.28
C ASP A 131 -10.59 9.52 2.40
N GLU A 132 -11.48 10.49 2.65
CA GLU A 132 -12.91 10.28 2.70
C GLU A 132 -13.52 9.82 1.36
N GLY A 133 -12.81 10.01 0.25
CA GLY A 133 -13.20 9.50 -1.07
C GLY A 133 -13.07 7.98 -1.22
N ALA A 134 -12.41 7.31 -0.28
CA ALA A 134 -12.34 5.86 -0.28
C ALA A 134 -13.70 5.23 0.00
N ILE A 135 -14.04 4.23 -0.81
CA ILE A 135 -15.28 3.45 -0.65
C ILE A 135 -15.03 2.19 0.18
N GLU A 136 -15.98 1.81 1.00
CA GLU A 136 -15.97 0.50 1.65
C GLU A 136 -16.47 -0.58 0.69
N VAL A 137 -15.73 -1.68 0.64
CA VAL A 137 -16.05 -2.83 -0.18
C VAL A 137 -16.10 -4.08 0.69
N ASP A 138 -17.16 -4.87 0.53
CA ASP A 138 -17.25 -6.16 1.23
C ASP A 138 -16.07 -7.06 0.84
N SER A 139 -15.32 -7.51 1.84
CA SER A 139 -14.17 -8.39 1.66
C SER A 139 -14.51 -9.69 0.90
N ARG A 140 -15.77 -10.16 0.97
CA ARG A 140 -16.27 -11.31 0.22
C ARG A 140 -16.18 -11.12 -1.30
N ARG A 141 -16.17 -9.90 -1.80
CA ARG A 141 -15.97 -9.61 -3.23
C ARG A 141 -14.58 -10.01 -3.73
N PHE A 142 -13.60 -10.07 -2.84
CA PHE A 142 -12.24 -10.54 -3.17
C PHE A 142 -12.11 -12.06 -3.12
N SER A 143 -13.15 -12.75 -2.66
CA SER A 143 -13.44 -14.19 -2.61
C SER A 143 -12.24 -15.14 -2.41
N ASP A 144 -12.55 -16.39 -2.15
CA ASP A 144 -11.64 -17.53 -1.96
C ASP A 144 -10.55 -17.67 -3.04
N ALA A 145 -10.71 -16.97 -4.16
CA ALA A 145 -9.78 -17.02 -5.28
C ALA A 145 -8.41 -16.38 -5.01
N ILE A 146 -8.33 -15.39 -4.10
CA ILE A 146 -7.06 -14.71 -3.76
C ILE A 146 -6.71 -14.84 -2.28
N ILE A 147 -7.67 -15.22 -1.44
CA ILE A 147 -7.43 -15.41 -0.02
C ILE A 147 -6.93 -16.84 0.20
N LYS A 148 -5.67 -16.98 0.59
CA LYS A 148 -5.13 -18.28 1.00
C LYS A 148 -5.79 -18.67 2.32
N ARG A 149 -6.56 -19.76 2.30
CA ARG A 149 -6.97 -20.42 3.56
C ARG A 149 -5.70 -20.81 4.30
N SER A 150 -5.60 -20.44 5.55
CA SER A 150 -4.59 -21.00 6.44
C SER A 150 -4.68 -22.52 6.32
N ARG A 151 -3.58 -23.22 6.03
CA ARG A 151 -3.57 -24.68 6.09
C ARG A 151 -3.95 -25.03 7.52
N GLN A 152 -5.21 -25.38 7.73
CA GLN A 152 -5.60 -26.07 8.95
C GLN A 152 -4.77 -27.35 8.99
N THR A 153 -3.98 -27.51 10.03
CA THR A 153 -3.44 -28.82 10.40
C THR A 153 -4.59 -29.82 10.38
N PRO A 154 -4.44 -30.98 9.75
CA PRO A 154 -5.47 -32.00 9.80
C PRO A 154 -5.47 -32.60 11.22
N ALA A 155 -6.25 -31.99 12.09
CA ALA A 155 -6.61 -32.54 13.37
C ALA A 155 -8.13 -32.46 13.46
N ASP A 156 -8.74 -33.66 13.59
CA ASP A 156 -10.13 -33.89 13.86
C ASP A 156 -11.11 -33.80 12.67
N GLU A 157 -11.04 -34.84 11.83
CA GLU A 157 -12.23 -35.34 11.14
C GLU A 157 -13.19 -35.92 12.19
N HIS A 158 -14.06 -35.07 12.76
CA HIS A 158 -15.33 -35.56 13.29
C HIS A 158 -16.33 -35.65 12.13
N PRO A 159 -17.01 -36.80 11.96
CA PRO A 159 -18.01 -36.94 10.92
C PRO A 159 -19.19 -36.02 11.24
N ARG A 160 -19.34 -34.99 10.41
CA ARG A 160 -20.48 -34.09 10.49
C ARG A 160 -21.70 -34.81 9.90
N ALA A 161 -22.65 -35.10 10.76
CA ALA A 161 -23.96 -35.64 10.38
C ALA A 161 -24.60 -34.80 9.26
N GLU A 162 -25.00 -35.46 8.22
CA GLU A 162 -25.80 -34.91 7.13
C GLU A 162 -27.16 -34.46 7.69
N LEU A 163 -27.39 -33.14 7.72
CA LEU A 163 -28.70 -32.56 7.82
C LEU A 163 -29.06 -31.98 6.45
N SER A 164 -29.84 -32.80 5.73
CA SER A 164 -30.57 -32.43 4.53
C SER A 164 -31.65 -31.41 4.90
N GLU A 165 -31.47 -30.16 4.51
CA GLU A 165 -32.56 -29.20 4.45
C GLU A 165 -32.77 -28.73 3.01
N LYS A 166 -33.98 -29.02 2.52
CA LYS A 166 -34.54 -28.58 1.24
C LYS A 166 -34.70 -27.05 1.25
N PRO A 167 -34.48 -26.36 0.15
CA PRO A 167 -34.85 -24.95 0.03
C PRO A 167 -36.38 -24.87 -0.21
N GLU A 168 -37.10 -24.25 0.71
CA GLU A 168 -38.47 -23.77 0.48
C GLU A 168 -38.43 -22.54 -0.46
N ALA A 169 -39.24 -22.63 -1.51
CA ALA A 169 -39.53 -21.55 -2.42
C ALA A 169 -40.41 -20.51 -1.72
N ALA A 170 -39.86 -19.32 -1.47
CA ALA A 170 -40.67 -18.18 -1.06
C ALA A 170 -41.03 -17.35 -2.31
N ASN A 171 -42.30 -17.50 -2.70
CA ASN A 171 -43.01 -16.55 -3.55
C ASN A 171 -43.15 -15.24 -2.81
N HIS A 172 -42.60 -14.13 -3.36
CA HIS A 172 -43.03 -12.80 -2.95
C HIS A 172 -43.65 -12.04 -4.11
N ALA A 173 -44.85 -11.64 -3.78
CA ALA A 173 -45.81 -10.92 -4.59
C ALA A 173 -45.29 -9.58 -5.12
N ASP A 174 -45.73 -9.32 -6.29
CA ASP A 174 -45.89 -8.08 -7.01
C ASP A 174 -46.58 -7.01 -6.14
N ASP A 175 -45.90 -5.94 -5.84
CA ASP A 175 -46.50 -4.71 -5.32
C ASP A 175 -46.21 -3.56 -6.27
N GLY A 176 -47.27 -3.20 -6.99
CA GLY A 176 -47.30 -2.16 -7.95
C GLY A 176 -46.99 -0.78 -7.35
N MET A 177 -45.91 -0.18 -7.80
CA MET A 177 -45.57 1.22 -7.49
C MET A 177 -45.85 2.10 -8.70
N THR A 178 -46.89 2.89 -8.55
CA THR A 178 -47.38 3.92 -9.49
C THR A 178 -46.29 4.92 -9.83
N LEU A 179 -45.98 5.02 -11.11
CA LEU A 179 -45.07 6.03 -11.69
C LEU A 179 -45.71 7.42 -11.59
N ILE A 180 -45.16 8.29 -10.72
CA ILE A 180 -45.36 9.73 -10.81
C ILE A 180 -44.11 10.34 -11.45
N GLY A 181 -44.33 11.07 -12.55
CA GLY A 181 -43.32 11.55 -13.44
C GLY A 181 -42.32 12.55 -12.84
N GLY A 182 -41.08 12.47 -13.33
CA GLY A 182 -40.05 13.46 -13.11
C GLY A 182 -38.75 13.03 -13.76
N ASN A 183 -38.24 13.83 -14.66
CA ASN A 183 -37.02 13.63 -15.46
C ASN A 183 -35.71 13.48 -14.64
N ASN A 184 -35.77 13.53 -13.32
CA ASN A 184 -34.61 13.41 -12.43
C ASN A 184 -34.25 11.97 -12.02
N CYS A 185 -35.14 10.99 -12.21
CA CYS A 185 -34.90 9.63 -11.78
C CYS A 185 -33.90 8.89 -12.67
N SER A 186 -33.88 9.22 -13.97
CA SER A 186 -32.99 8.57 -14.94
C SER A 186 -31.52 8.97 -14.74
N SER A 187 -31.25 10.23 -14.36
CA SER A 187 -29.87 10.69 -14.10
C SER A 187 -29.29 10.09 -12.82
N ILE A 188 -30.12 9.91 -11.78
CA ILE A 188 -29.71 9.28 -10.52
C ILE A 188 -29.44 7.78 -10.71
N LEU A 189 -30.26 7.10 -11.51
CA LEU A 189 -30.06 5.68 -11.82
C LEU A 189 -28.82 5.44 -12.68
N LEU A 190 -28.54 6.31 -13.64
CA LEU A 190 -27.34 6.25 -14.48
C LEU A 190 -26.07 6.49 -13.64
N THR A 191 -26.09 7.45 -12.71
CA THR A 191 -24.93 7.72 -11.82
C THR A 191 -24.70 6.58 -10.83
N ALA A 192 -25.74 5.99 -10.24
CA ALA A 192 -25.63 4.85 -9.34
C ALA A 192 -25.09 3.60 -10.08
N SER A 193 -25.59 3.33 -11.29
CA SER A 193 -25.10 2.25 -12.16
C SER A 193 -23.65 2.45 -12.57
N SER A 194 -23.26 3.67 -12.93
CA SER A 194 -21.87 4.01 -13.28
C SER A 194 -20.93 3.83 -12.10
N ARG A 195 -21.33 4.25 -10.90
CA ARG A 195 -20.55 4.05 -9.68
C ARG A 195 -20.38 2.56 -9.35
N GLN A 196 -21.44 1.78 -9.46
CA GLN A 196 -21.39 0.33 -9.23
C GLN A 196 -20.47 -0.38 -10.23
N LEU A 197 -20.48 0.04 -11.49
CA LEU A 197 -19.58 -0.47 -12.51
C LEU A 197 -18.11 -0.12 -12.17
N ALA A 198 -17.83 1.13 -11.79
CA ALA A 198 -16.48 1.56 -11.39
C ALA A 198 -15.95 0.74 -10.20
N ILE A 199 -16.79 0.48 -9.20
CA ILE A 199 -16.44 -0.39 -8.06
C ILE A 199 -16.10 -1.80 -8.53
N SER A 200 -16.92 -2.38 -9.41
CA SER A 200 -16.70 -3.74 -9.92
C SER A 200 -15.42 -3.84 -10.73
N MET A 201 -15.10 -2.83 -11.54
CA MET A 201 -13.85 -2.76 -12.30
C MET A 201 -12.63 -2.62 -11.37
N ALA A 202 -12.70 -1.77 -10.36
CA ALA A 202 -11.63 -1.60 -9.39
C ALA A 202 -11.36 -2.89 -8.61
N VAL A 203 -12.41 -3.59 -8.15
CA VAL A 203 -12.28 -4.90 -7.48
C VAL A 203 -11.66 -5.93 -8.41
N ALA A 204 -12.11 -6.02 -9.66
CA ALA A 204 -11.56 -6.95 -10.65
C ALA A 204 -10.06 -6.65 -10.94
N GLY A 205 -9.71 -5.36 -11.08
CA GLY A 205 -8.32 -4.92 -11.23
C GLY A 205 -7.44 -5.32 -10.04
N ALA A 206 -7.92 -5.10 -8.81
CA ALA A 206 -7.20 -5.48 -7.61
C ALA A 206 -7.01 -7.00 -7.50
N ILE A 207 -8.02 -7.80 -7.84
CA ILE A 207 -7.93 -9.27 -7.89
C ILE A 207 -6.87 -9.70 -8.91
N ALA A 208 -6.91 -9.15 -10.11
CA ALA A 208 -5.93 -9.46 -11.16
C ALA A 208 -4.50 -9.10 -10.72
N PHE A 209 -4.31 -7.92 -10.12
CA PHE A 209 -3.04 -7.47 -9.57
C PHE A 209 -2.52 -8.42 -8.48
N ILE A 210 -3.35 -8.78 -7.50
CA ILE A 210 -2.95 -9.66 -6.40
C ILE A 210 -2.58 -11.05 -6.92
N ARG A 211 -3.35 -11.60 -7.86
CA ARG A 211 -3.06 -12.91 -8.47
C ARG A 211 -1.75 -12.89 -9.24
N LYS A 212 -1.52 -11.86 -10.04
CA LYS A 212 -0.33 -11.75 -10.90
C LYS A 212 0.95 -11.64 -10.08
N TYR A 213 0.96 -10.82 -9.04
CA TYR A 213 2.21 -10.45 -8.35
C TYR A 213 2.43 -11.12 -7.00
N PHE A 214 1.38 -11.57 -6.32
CA PHE A 214 1.47 -12.08 -4.95
C PHE A 214 0.96 -13.50 -4.77
N HIS A 215 0.34 -14.10 -5.80
CA HIS A 215 -0.16 -15.48 -5.80
C HIS A 215 -1.12 -15.79 -4.64
N GLY A 216 -1.85 -14.80 -4.18
CA GLY A 216 -2.79 -14.86 -3.07
C GLY A 216 -2.25 -14.27 -1.78
N VAL A 217 -3.16 -13.87 -0.92
CA VAL A 217 -2.88 -13.10 0.30
C VAL A 217 -3.68 -13.65 1.48
N SER A 218 -3.25 -13.34 2.70
CA SER A 218 -4.04 -13.58 3.91
C SER A 218 -5.13 -12.51 4.03
N HIS A 219 -6.32 -12.89 4.46
CA HIS A 219 -7.44 -11.97 4.72
C HIS A 219 -7.02 -10.79 5.60
N LYS A 220 -6.26 -11.05 6.66
CA LYS A 220 -5.72 -10.06 7.59
C LYS A 220 -4.98 -8.89 6.90
N TYR A 221 -4.26 -9.17 5.82
CA TYR A 221 -3.46 -8.18 5.11
C TYR A 221 -4.07 -7.72 3.78
N LEU A 222 -5.33 -8.09 3.49
CA LEU A 222 -5.98 -7.74 2.23
C LEU A 222 -5.91 -6.23 1.97
N GLN A 223 -6.20 -5.39 2.98
CA GLN A 223 -6.13 -3.93 2.86
C GLN A 223 -4.74 -3.42 2.45
N VAL A 224 -3.68 -4.04 2.95
CA VAL A 224 -2.29 -3.71 2.58
C VAL A 224 -2.05 -3.91 1.08
N TYR A 225 -2.59 -4.98 0.51
CA TYR A 225 -2.44 -5.26 -0.92
C TYR A 225 -3.35 -4.39 -1.79
N ILE A 226 -4.51 -3.98 -1.27
CA ILE A 226 -5.37 -2.98 -1.91
C ILE A 226 -4.67 -1.62 -1.94
N GLY A 227 -3.99 -1.21 -0.87
CA GLY A 227 -3.15 0.00 -0.87
C GLY A 227 -2.02 -0.09 -1.92
N ALA A 228 -1.35 -1.25 -2.01
CA ALA A 228 -0.33 -1.46 -3.03
C ALA A 228 -0.90 -1.42 -4.46
N PHE A 229 -2.13 -1.93 -4.67
CA PHE A 229 -2.84 -1.82 -5.94
C PHE A 229 -3.16 -0.37 -6.29
N TRP A 230 -3.67 0.41 -5.34
CA TRP A 230 -3.94 1.84 -5.56
C TRP A 230 -2.67 2.59 -5.96
N CYS A 231 -1.56 2.38 -5.25
CA CYS A 231 -0.28 2.99 -5.61
C CYS A 231 0.20 2.60 -7.02
N HIS A 232 -0.08 1.37 -7.44
CA HIS A 232 0.25 0.88 -8.78
C HIS A 232 -0.65 1.48 -9.86
N SER A 233 -1.94 1.65 -9.61
CA SER A 233 -2.94 2.10 -10.60
C SER A 233 -3.02 3.62 -10.72
N ASP A 234 -2.84 4.36 -9.63
CA ASP A 234 -2.94 5.83 -9.60
C ASP A 234 -1.56 6.50 -9.65
N ARG A 235 -1.02 6.59 -10.85
CA ARG A 235 0.29 7.19 -11.11
C ARG A 235 0.34 8.71 -10.95
N ARG A 236 -0.82 9.36 -10.87
CA ARG A 236 -0.90 10.81 -10.65
C ARG A 236 -0.67 11.15 -9.18
N THR A 237 -1.38 10.46 -8.30
CA THR A 237 -1.23 10.60 -6.84
C THR A 237 0.15 10.10 -6.38
N TRP A 238 0.60 8.96 -6.91
CA TRP A 238 1.84 8.31 -6.49
C TRP A 238 2.99 8.54 -7.49
N SER A 239 3.27 9.82 -7.77
CA SER A 239 4.43 10.21 -8.55
C SER A 239 5.72 10.08 -7.73
N GLN A 240 6.87 10.21 -8.40
CA GLN A 240 8.18 10.11 -7.77
C GLN A 240 8.34 11.08 -6.60
N GLY A 241 8.80 10.58 -5.45
CA GLY A 241 8.98 11.32 -4.21
C GLY A 241 7.72 11.42 -3.33
N THR A 242 6.51 11.19 -3.86
CA THR A 242 5.26 11.34 -3.09
C THR A 242 5.13 10.27 -2.00
N LEU A 243 5.47 9.02 -2.32
CA LEU A 243 5.41 7.94 -1.35
C LEU A 243 6.51 8.06 -0.29
N LEU A 244 7.71 8.51 -0.69
CA LEU A 244 8.76 8.83 0.27
C LEU A 244 8.28 9.86 1.29
N LYS A 245 7.65 10.95 0.85
CA LYS A 245 7.06 11.97 1.74
C LYS A 245 5.98 11.39 2.66
N ALA A 246 5.10 10.54 2.13
CA ALA A 246 4.10 9.87 2.96
C ALA A 246 4.74 8.99 4.04
N CYS A 247 5.83 8.29 3.72
CA CYS A 247 6.59 7.47 4.68
C CYS A 247 7.33 8.33 5.72
N LEU A 248 7.82 9.51 5.35
CA LEU A 248 8.48 10.44 6.27
C LEU A 248 7.49 11.03 7.28
N LYS A 249 6.26 11.31 6.87
CA LYS A 249 5.18 11.82 7.75
C LYS A 249 4.50 10.73 8.58
N HIS A 250 4.67 9.48 8.20
CA HIS A 250 4.04 8.38 8.89
C HIS A 250 4.81 8.03 10.18
N PRO A 251 4.12 7.89 11.34
CA PRO A 251 4.77 7.47 12.57
C PRO A 251 5.40 6.06 12.43
N PRO A 252 6.37 5.72 13.28
CA PRO A 252 6.98 4.39 13.26
C PRO A 252 5.93 3.29 13.42
N ILE A 253 6.05 2.22 12.65
CA ILE A 253 5.23 1.01 12.79
C ILE A 253 6.09 -0.06 13.44
N SER A 254 5.72 -0.48 14.63
CA SER A 254 6.41 -1.56 15.35
C SER A 254 6.08 -2.95 14.75
N TYR A 255 6.77 -3.98 15.19
CA TYR A 255 6.41 -5.36 14.86
C TYR A 255 5.05 -5.75 15.48
N LEU A 256 4.74 -5.26 16.68
CA LEU A 256 3.46 -5.52 17.33
C LEU A 256 2.30 -4.89 16.57
N ASP A 257 2.49 -3.70 16.00
CA ASP A 257 1.47 -3.07 15.14
C ASP A 257 1.16 -3.94 13.91
N LEU A 258 2.18 -4.53 13.29
CA LEU A 258 1.97 -5.50 12.21
C LEU A 258 1.30 -6.78 12.68
N LEU A 259 1.65 -7.27 13.88
CA LEU A 259 1.05 -8.47 14.44
C LEU A 259 -0.42 -8.26 14.79
N HIS A 260 -0.79 -7.08 15.28
CA HIS A 260 -2.17 -6.73 15.63
C HIS A 260 -2.90 -6.00 14.50
N TYR A 261 -2.25 -5.78 13.34
CA TYR A 261 -2.88 -5.14 12.21
C TYR A 261 -4.17 -5.86 11.84
N ASN A 262 -5.27 -5.15 11.88
CA ASN A 262 -6.58 -5.62 11.48
C ASN A 262 -7.39 -4.43 10.94
N VAL A 263 -8.03 -4.64 9.80
CA VAL A 263 -8.93 -3.63 9.22
C VAL A 263 -10.31 -4.26 9.10
N PRO A 264 -11.31 -3.72 9.80
CA PRO A 264 -12.65 -4.32 9.85
C PRO A 264 -13.37 -4.28 8.49
N ALA A 265 -13.07 -3.27 7.67
CA ALA A 265 -13.64 -3.10 6.34
C ALA A 265 -12.53 -2.83 5.31
N VAL A 266 -12.71 -3.36 4.10
CA VAL A 266 -11.79 -3.09 2.98
C VAL A 266 -12.15 -1.76 2.35
N ARG A 267 -11.20 -0.83 2.29
CA ARG A 267 -11.35 0.48 1.66
C ARG A 267 -10.59 0.52 0.34
N MET A 268 -11.20 1.13 -0.68
CA MET A 268 -10.61 1.30 -2.01
C MET A 268 -10.78 2.72 -2.51
N MET A 269 -9.76 3.26 -3.16
CA MET A 269 -9.87 4.46 -3.96
C MET A 269 -10.35 4.07 -5.38
N LEU A 270 -11.28 4.84 -5.94
CA LEU A 270 -11.66 4.73 -7.34
C LEU A 270 -10.73 5.65 -8.15
N THR A 271 -9.95 5.07 -9.04
CA THR A 271 -9.00 5.77 -9.93
C THR A 271 -9.54 5.87 -11.34
#